data_8ab8c0ebecfa5f52a77a78877908becb
#
_entry.id   8ab8c0ebecfa5f52a77a78877908becb
#
_cell.length_a   1.000
_cell.length_b   1.000
_cell.length_c   1.000
_cell.angle_alpha   90.00
_cell.angle_beta   90.00
_cell.angle_gamma   90.00
#
_symmetry.space_group_name_H-M   'P 1'
#
loop_
_entity.id
_entity.type
_entity.pdbx_description
1 polymer ?
#
loop_
_entity_poly.entity_id
_entity_poly.type
_entity_poly.pdbx_seq_one_letter_code
_entity_poly.pdbx_strand_id
1 'polypeptide(L)'
;MFTQIIKFTVKPQYQQSFKDALITNKNGTRKEKGNTDMAIFVDNTNPNIFFAYERWQDATAFEFHKNQAYTQDFITLLDDTLATAPQVYKVNDTKPYPVAMTPANPEDDIFSIFFIFPIHSEFRQPLLTQFEDHIQHTRQENGNLLFDLYTVQDDDNTLVVYEHWRKESDVWDIHFNQPYAKITGAIMEQAVVGDMQQYMHFVSEINE
;
A
#
# COMPACT_ATOMS: atom_id res chain seq x y z
N MET A 1 4.42 -11.64 -11.50
CA MET A 1 4.34 -11.27 -10.06
C MET A 1 2.89 -11.36 -9.62
N PHE A 2 2.64 -11.72 -8.37
CA PHE A 2 1.34 -11.59 -7.72
C PHE A 2 1.50 -10.60 -6.57
N THR A 3 0.68 -9.57 -6.52
CA THR A 3 0.74 -8.54 -5.48
C THR A 3 -0.66 -8.28 -4.95
N GLN A 4 -0.78 -8.13 -3.64
CA GLN A 4 -2.03 -7.69 -3.03
C GLN A 4 -1.78 -6.75 -1.86
N ILE A 5 -2.77 -5.88 -1.64
CA ILE A 5 -2.86 -5.00 -0.48
C ILE A 5 -4.14 -5.38 0.24
N ILE A 6 -4.06 -5.56 1.53
CA ILE A 6 -5.22 -5.91 2.35
C ILE A 6 -5.40 -4.85 3.42
N LYS A 7 -6.60 -4.29 3.50
CA LYS A 7 -7.01 -3.37 4.58
C LYS A 7 -7.93 -4.10 5.54
N PHE A 8 -7.57 -4.10 6.80
CA PHE A 8 -8.33 -4.69 7.89
C PHE A 8 -8.92 -3.59 8.78
N THR A 9 -10.19 -3.75 9.16
CA THR A 9 -10.83 -2.94 10.21
C THR A 9 -11.08 -3.84 11.41
N VAL A 10 -10.29 -3.65 12.45
CA VAL A 10 -10.24 -4.51 13.64
C VAL A 10 -11.13 -3.94 14.73
N LYS A 11 -11.84 -4.80 15.48
CA LYS A 11 -12.58 -4.38 16.67
C LYS A 11 -11.62 -3.88 17.75
N PRO A 12 -11.91 -2.77 18.45
CA PRO A 12 -10.96 -2.12 19.38
C PRO A 12 -10.33 -3.06 20.43
N GLN A 13 -11.10 -4.02 20.95
CA GLN A 13 -10.63 -4.95 21.97
C GLN A 13 -9.63 -5.99 21.46
N TYR A 14 -9.46 -6.13 20.15
CA TYR A 14 -8.57 -7.12 19.52
C TYR A 14 -7.33 -6.50 18.87
N GLN A 15 -7.11 -5.19 18.96
CA GLN A 15 -5.97 -4.53 18.30
C GLN A 15 -4.63 -5.21 18.58
N GLN A 16 -4.33 -5.46 19.87
CA GLN A 16 -3.04 -6.04 20.23
C GLN A 16 -2.91 -7.49 19.76
N SER A 17 -3.92 -8.33 19.99
CA SER A 17 -3.89 -9.73 19.56
C SER A 17 -3.85 -9.87 18.03
N PHE A 18 -4.53 -8.99 17.31
CA PHE A 18 -4.48 -8.93 15.86
C PHE A 18 -3.08 -8.52 15.37
N LYS A 19 -2.50 -7.48 15.98
CA LYS A 19 -1.12 -7.04 15.68
C LYS A 19 -0.11 -8.20 15.87
N ASP A 20 -0.19 -8.91 16.99
CA ASP A 20 0.73 -10.02 17.31
C ASP A 20 0.59 -11.17 16.30
N ALA A 21 -0.65 -11.50 15.91
CA ALA A 21 -0.93 -12.52 14.91
C ALA A 21 -0.41 -12.09 13.51
N LEU A 22 -0.58 -10.81 13.17
CA LEU A 22 -0.10 -10.25 11.90
C LEU A 22 1.43 -10.24 11.83
N ILE A 23 2.13 -9.93 12.93
CA ILE A 23 3.59 -10.04 13.06
C ILE A 23 4.03 -11.49 12.87
N THR A 24 3.35 -12.44 13.52
CA THR A 24 3.65 -13.88 13.38
C THR A 24 3.52 -14.33 11.93
N ASN A 25 2.43 -13.91 11.26
CA ASN A 25 2.22 -14.18 9.85
C ASN A 25 3.33 -13.57 8.98
N LYS A 26 3.65 -12.28 9.15
CA LYS A 26 4.75 -11.59 8.44
C LYS A 26 6.07 -12.35 8.57
N ASN A 27 6.43 -12.74 9.79
CA ASN A 27 7.70 -13.41 10.08
C ASN A 27 7.79 -14.82 9.46
N GLY A 28 6.67 -15.51 9.32
CA GLY A 28 6.55 -16.76 8.57
C GLY A 28 6.69 -16.52 7.07
N THR A 29 5.91 -15.58 6.54
CA THR A 29 5.83 -15.20 5.13
C THR A 29 7.21 -14.81 4.56
N ARG A 30 7.96 -13.97 5.26
CA ARG A 30 9.30 -13.52 4.82
C ARG A 30 10.33 -14.65 4.69
N LYS A 31 10.07 -15.84 5.23
CA LYS A 31 10.94 -17.02 5.10
C LYS A 31 10.57 -17.89 3.90
N GLU A 32 9.43 -17.63 3.27
CA GLU A 32 8.97 -18.38 2.13
C GLU A 32 9.75 -18.01 0.86
N LYS A 33 10.23 -19.03 0.15
CA LYS A 33 11.10 -18.83 -1.04
C LYS A 33 10.46 -17.99 -2.13
N GLY A 34 9.14 -18.00 -2.24
CA GLY A 34 8.40 -17.25 -3.27
C GLY A 34 7.94 -15.86 -2.83
N ASN A 35 8.09 -15.49 -1.56
CA ASN A 35 7.82 -14.15 -1.09
C ASN A 35 8.93 -13.20 -1.54
N THR A 36 8.58 -12.09 -2.15
CA THR A 36 9.53 -11.07 -2.59
C THR A 36 9.44 -9.79 -1.76
N ASP A 37 8.28 -9.56 -1.11
CA ASP A 37 8.10 -8.49 -0.15
C ASP A 37 6.89 -8.79 0.75
N MET A 38 6.98 -8.39 2.01
CA MET A 38 5.92 -8.46 3.00
C MET A 38 6.10 -7.36 4.03
N ALA A 39 5.18 -6.41 4.08
CA ALA A 39 5.15 -5.33 5.05
C ALA A 39 3.76 -5.20 5.66
N ILE A 40 3.69 -4.81 6.93
CA ILE A 40 2.45 -4.61 7.66
C ILE A 40 2.45 -3.26 8.34
N PHE A 41 1.29 -2.62 8.39
CA PHE A 41 1.17 -1.25 8.86
C PHE A 41 -0.04 -1.07 9.75
N VAL A 42 0.00 -0.01 10.56
CA VAL A 42 -1.14 0.54 11.28
C VAL A 42 -1.39 1.98 10.82
N ASP A 43 -2.65 2.35 10.69
CA ASP A 43 -3.05 3.72 10.33
C ASP A 43 -2.78 4.67 11.50
N ASN A 44 -2.12 5.80 11.22
CA ASN A 44 -1.68 6.77 12.22
C ASN A 44 -2.84 7.54 12.88
N THR A 45 -3.99 7.60 12.20
CA THR A 45 -5.18 8.32 12.67
C THR A 45 -6.23 7.40 13.29
N ASN A 46 -6.23 6.13 12.88
CA ASN A 46 -7.18 5.13 13.38
C ASN A 46 -6.47 3.80 13.70
N PRO A 47 -6.13 3.54 14.97
CA PRO A 47 -5.40 2.34 15.37
C PRO A 47 -6.17 1.03 15.18
N ASN A 48 -7.43 1.10 14.72
CA ASN A 48 -8.22 -0.07 14.33
C ASN A 48 -8.00 -0.48 12.87
N ILE A 49 -7.31 0.33 12.07
CA ILE A 49 -7.06 0.05 10.65
C ILE A 49 -5.63 -0.45 10.50
N PHE A 50 -5.51 -1.63 9.90
CA PHE A 50 -4.23 -2.25 9.58
C PHE A 50 -4.16 -2.51 8.08
N PHE A 51 -2.93 -2.54 7.57
CA PHE A 51 -2.65 -2.91 6.19
C PHE A 51 -1.61 -4.02 6.14
N ALA A 52 -1.75 -4.91 5.16
CA ALA A 52 -0.71 -5.82 4.73
C ALA A 52 -0.44 -5.56 3.24
N TYR A 53 0.82 -5.37 2.88
CA TYR A 53 1.32 -5.38 1.52
C TYR A 53 2.13 -6.64 1.34
N GLU A 54 1.80 -7.43 0.33
CA GLU A 54 2.53 -8.65 0.04
C GLU A 54 2.74 -8.83 -1.46
N ARG A 55 3.97 -9.25 -1.80
CA ARG A 55 4.40 -9.44 -3.16
C ARG A 55 5.05 -10.80 -3.32
N TRP A 56 4.66 -11.51 -4.36
CA TRP A 56 5.02 -12.90 -4.59
C TRP A 56 5.59 -13.06 -5.99
N GLN A 57 6.51 -14.01 -6.15
CA GLN A 57 7.10 -14.36 -7.43
C GLN A 57 6.02 -14.74 -8.46
N ASP A 58 4.99 -15.45 -8.03
CA ASP A 58 3.84 -15.85 -8.84
C ASP A 58 2.64 -16.28 -7.96
N ALA A 59 1.52 -16.61 -8.60
CA ALA A 59 0.32 -17.08 -7.91
C ALA A 59 0.54 -18.44 -7.23
N THR A 60 1.44 -19.28 -7.71
CA THR A 60 1.73 -20.59 -7.09
C THR A 60 2.41 -20.42 -5.73
N ALA A 61 3.34 -19.48 -5.62
CA ALA A 61 3.97 -19.11 -4.36
C ALA A 61 2.94 -18.58 -3.35
N PHE A 62 2.01 -17.74 -3.79
CA PHE A 62 0.91 -17.28 -2.95
C PHE A 62 -0.04 -18.41 -2.51
N GLU A 63 -0.37 -19.35 -3.41
CA GLU A 63 -1.18 -20.53 -3.05
C GLU A 63 -0.45 -21.42 -2.01
N PHE A 64 0.87 -21.55 -2.10
CA PHE A 64 1.66 -22.24 -1.09
C PHE A 64 1.56 -21.55 0.28
N HIS A 65 1.70 -20.22 0.29
CA HIS A 65 1.57 -19.38 1.50
C HIS A 65 0.22 -19.59 2.20
N LYS A 66 -0.88 -19.59 1.46
CA LYS A 66 -2.22 -19.79 2.04
C LYS A 66 -2.35 -21.10 2.83
N ASN A 67 -1.56 -22.10 2.52
CA ASN A 67 -1.60 -23.41 3.18
C ASN A 67 -0.61 -23.54 4.34
N GLN A 68 0.14 -22.50 4.69
CA GLN A 68 1.03 -22.52 5.84
C GLN A 68 0.23 -22.44 7.15
N ALA A 69 0.69 -23.15 8.18
CA ALA A 69 -0.01 -23.22 9.46
C ALA A 69 -0.25 -21.82 10.06
N TYR A 70 0.78 -20.98 10.09
CA TYR A 70 0.67 -19.61 10.63
C TYR A 70 -0.29 -18.72 9.83
N THR A 71 -0.46 -18.98 8.52
CA THR A 71 -1.44 -18.27 7.69
C THR A 71 -2.85 -18.75 8.00
N GLN A 72 -3.04 -20.06 8.15
CA GLN A 72 -4.33 -20.63 8.53
C GLN A 72 -4.74 -20.21 9.94
N ASP A 73 -3.80 -20.15 10.88
CA ASP A 73 -4.03 -19.64 12.24
C ASP A 73 -4.47 -18.17 12.19
N PHE A 74 -3.78 -17.35 11.39
CA PHE A 74 -4.16 -15.95 11.18
C PHE A 74 -5.56 -15.81 10.57
N ILE A 75 -5.86 -16.57 9.50
CA ILE A 75 -7.19 -16.53 8.84
C ILE A 75 -8.30 -16.91 9.83
N THR A 76 -8.06 -17.89 10.69
CA THR A 76 -9.06 -18.34 11.69
C THR A 76 -9.44 -17.23 12.68
N LEU A 77 -8.53 -16.27 12.94
CA LEU A 77 -8.80 -15.15 13.84
C LEU A 77 -9.66 -14.03 13.20
N LEU A 78 -9.76 -13.99 11.87
CA LEU A 78 -10.38 -12.86 11.19
C LEU A 78 -11.86 -12.69 11.54
N ASP A 79 -12.64 -13.77 11.59
CA ASP A 79 -14.08 -13.73 11.88
C ASP A 79 -14.38 -13.13 13.25
N ASP A 80 -13.55 -13.43 14.25
CA ASP A 80 -13.73 -12.93 15.61
C ASP A 80 -13.20 -11.51 15.80
N THR A 81 -12.10 -11.17 15.12
CA THR A 81 -11.34 -9.93 15.37
C THR A 81 -11.75 -8.76 14.50
N LEU A 82 -12.25 -9.01 13.29
CA LEU A 82 -12.59 -7.94 12.36
C LEU A 82 -13.97 -7.35 12.64
N ALA A 83 -14.07 -6.02 12.53
CA ALA A 83 -15.33 -5.29 12.59
C ALA A 83 -16.11 -5.37 11.26
N THR A 84 -15.40 -5.48 10.15
CA THR A 84 -15.96 -5.64 8.79
C THR A 84 -15.12 -6.65 8.02
N ALA A 85 -15.65 -7.21 6.94
CA ALA A 85 -14.86 -8.05 6.04
C ALA A 85 -13.59 -7.32 5.56
N PRO A 86 -12.46 -8.01 5.40
CA PRO A 86 -11.24 -7.39 4.90
C PRO A 86 -11.44 -6.90 3.46
N GLN A 87 -10.88 -5.74 3.15
CA GLN A 87 -10.82 -5.22 1.78
C GLN A 87 -9.53 -5.73 1.14
N VAL A 88 -9.65 -6.57 0.12
CA VAL A 88 -8.52 -7.19 -0.57
C VAL A 88 -8.39 -6.58 -1.97
N TYR A 89 -7.28 -5.92 -2.21
CA TYR A 89 -6.93 -5.35 -3.51
C TYR A 89 -5.83 -6.22 -4.15
N LYS A 90 -6.23 -7.11 -5.08
CA LYS A 90 -5.27 -7.76 -5.97
C LYS A 90 -4.89 -6.77 -7.03
N VAL A 91 -3.60 -6.51 -7.18
CA VAL A 91 -3.15 -5.40 -8.02
C VAL A 91 -2.21 -5.84 -9.13
N ASN A 92 -2.20 -5.05 -10.21
CA ASN A 92 -1.25 -5.20 -11.31
C ASN A 92 -0.27 -4.04 -11.30
N ASP A 93 0.99 -4.35 -11.59
CA ASP A 93 2.04 -3.36 -11.76
C ASP A 93 1.71 -2.42 -12.92
N THR A 94 1.98 -1.13 -12.76
CA THR A 94 1.94 -0.14 -13.85
C THR A 94 3.36 0.23 -14.30
N LYS A 95 3.46 1.05 -15.32
CA LYS A 95 4.73 1.66 -15.72
C LYS A 95 4.93 3.02 -15.03
N PRO A 96 6.19 3.36 -14.67
CA PRO A 96 7.36 2.48 -14.65
C PRO A 96 7.21 1.38 -13.60
N TYR A 97 7.63 0.16 -13.92
CA TYR A 97 7.44 -0.99 -13.03
C TYR A 97 8.03 -0.75 -11.64
N PRO A 98 7.44 -1.37 -10.59
CA PRO A 98 7.96 -1.33 -9.24
C PRO A 98 9.44 -1.68 -9.15
N VAL A 99 10.16 -0.96 -8.32
CA VAL A 99 11.58 -1.16 -8.04
C VAL A 99 11.77 -1.44 -6.55
N ALA A 100 12.95 -1.96 -6.18
CA ALA A 100 13.27 -2.12 -4.77
C ALA A 100 13.27 -0.75 -4.06
N MET A 101 12.74 -0.73 -2.85
CA MET A 101 12.74 0.46 -2.01
C MET A 101 14.18 0.93 -1.74
N THR A 102 14.42 2.24 -1.88
CA THR A 102 15.67 2.86 -1.47
C THR A 102 15.85 2.67 0.05
N PRO A 103 17.03 2.23 0.51
CA PRO A 103 17.27 2.07 1.95
C PRO A 103 17.07 3.38 2.71
N ALA A 104 16.34 3.28 3.83
CA ALA A 104 16.23 4.38 4.78
C ALA A 104 17.53 4.57 5.56
N ASN A 105 17.78 5.81 6.01
CA ASN A 105 18.81 6.10 6.98
C ASN A 105 18.29 5.89 8.41
N PRO A 106 19.14 5.62 9.39
CA PRO A 106 18.71 5.44 10.79
C PRO A 106 18.01 6.65 11.40
N GLU A 107 18.24 7.84 10.86
CA GLU A 107 17.67 9.13 11.30
C GLU A 107 16.38 9.50 10.56
N ASP A 108 15.94 8.73 9.56
CA ASP A 108 14.74 9.01 8.82
C ASP A 108 13.50 8.74 9.68
N ASP A 109 12.56 9.69 9.67
CA ASP A 109 11.23 9.54 10.26
C ASP A 109 10.23 9.15 9.15
N ILE A 110 10.23 7.85 8.83
CA ILE A 110 9.58 7.31 7.64
C ILE A 110 8.10 7.66 7.60
N PHE A 111 7.70 8.33 6.54
CA PHE A 111 6.31 8.69 6.26
C PHE A 111 5.79 7.84 5.11
N SER A 112 4.80 7.00 5.39
CA SER A 112 4.25 6.02 4.44
C SER A 112 2.80 6.31 4.15
N ILE A 113 2.38 6.12 2.90
CA ILE A 113 1.02 6.41 2.45
C ILE A 113 0.49 5.25 1.61
N PHE A 114 -0.71 4.79 1.94
CA PHE A 114 -1.60 4.08 1.00
C PHE A 114 -2.68 5.05 0.54
N PHE A 115 -2.75 5.28 -0.74
CA PHE A 115 -3.82 6.06 -1.35
C PHE A 115 -4.60 5.16 -2.31
N ILE A 116 -5.78 4.72 -1.86
CA ILE A 116 -6.65 3.78 -2.59
C ILE A 116 -7.91 4.51 -2.97
N PHE A 117 -8.05 4.89 -4.22
CA PHE A 117 -9.07 5.84 -4.64
C PHE A 117 -9.84 5.42 -5.89
N PRO A 118 -11.17 5.61 -5.89
CA PRO A 118 -12.01 5.43 -7.07
C PRO A 118 -11.90 6.62 -8.01
N ILE A 119 -11.98 6.34 -9.31
CA ILE A 119 -11.93 7.35 -10.35
C ILE A 119 -13.12 7.25 -11.30
N HIS A 120 -13.45 8.35 -11.97
CA HIS A 120 -14.28 8.32 -13.15
C HIS A 120 -13.53 7.63 -14.29
N SER A 121 -14.18 6.69 -14.97
CA SER A 121 -13.57 5.78 -15.96
C SER A 121 -12.83 6.48 -17.11
N GLU A 122 -13.32 7.63 -17.54
CA GLU A 122 -12.72 8.46 -18.60
C GLU A 122 -11.34 9.01 -18.23
N PHE A 123 -11.02 9.12 -16.94
CA PHE A 123 -9.73 9.60 -16.47
C PHE A 123 -8.69 8.50 -16.28
N ARG A 124 -9.07 7.21 -16.40
CA ARG A 124 -8.12 6.11 -16.19
C ARG A 124 -6.87 6.23 -17.06
N GLN A 125 -7.05 6.35 -18.37
CA GLN A 125 -5.91 6.42 -19.28
C GLN A 125 -5.09 7.72 -19.14
N PRO A 126 -5.71 8.91 -19.01
CA PRO A 126 -4.99 10.14 -18.69
C PRO A 126 -4.15 10.03 -17.42
N LEU A 127 -4.70 9.45 -16.33
CA LEU A 127 -3.97 9.27 -15.08
C LEU A 127 -2.80 8.29 -15.23
N LEU A 128 -3.01 7.12 -15.86
CA LEU A 128 -1.93 6.15 -16.07
C LEU A 128 -0.78 6.76 -16.86
N THR A 129 -1.08 7.56 -17.90
CA THR A 129 -0.07 8.24 -18.70
C THR A 129 0.68 9.31 -17.88
N GLN A 130 -0.04 10.11 -17.10
CA GLN A 130 0.57 11.15 -16.29
C GLN A 130 1.39 10.56 -15.13
N PHE A 131 0.92 9.49 -14.51
CA PHE A 131 1.67 8.82 -13.44
C PHE A 131 2.95 8.15 -13.93
N GLU A 132 3.04 7.74 -15.20
CA GLU A 132 4.31 7.23 -15.76
C GLU A 132 5.41 8.30 -15.70
N ASP A 133 5.12 9.54 -16.08
CA ASP A 133 6.02 10.69 -15.94
C ASP A 133 6.25 11.06 -14.47
N HIS A 134 5.16 11.16 -13.70
CA HIS A 134 5.19 11.52 -12.29
C HIS A 134 6.12 10.59 -11.49
N ILE A 135 5.97 9.28 -11.60
CA ILE A 135 6.77 8.29 -10.88
C ILE A 135 8.25 8.38 -11.26
N GLN A 136 8.56 8.57 -12.56
CA GLN A 136 9.95 8.70 -13.02
C GLN A 136 10.67 9.87 -12.34
N HIS A 137 9.99 11.00 -12.18
CA HIS A 137 10.55 12.18 -11.53
C HIS A 137 10.57 12.03 -10.00
N THR A 138 9.49 11.52 -9.40
CA THR A 138 9.40 11.31 -7.94
C THR A 138 10.51 10.42 -7.41
N ARG A 139 10.83 9.34 -8.11
CA ARG A 139 11.92 8.43 -7.73
C ARG A 139 13.31 9.06 -7.78
N GLN A 140 13.45 10.27 -8.33
CA GLN A 140 14.70 11.05 -8.32
C GLN A 140 14.77 12.05 -7.17
N GLU A 141 13.66 12.24 -6.45
CA GLU A 141 13.64 13.11 -5.28
C GLU A 141 14.43 12.48 -4.12
N ASN A 142 15.28 13.25 -3.47
CA ASN A 142 16.12 12.76 -2.36
C ASN A 142 15.30 12.21 -1.18
N GLY A 143 14.10 12.74 -0.97
CA GLY A 143 13.20 12.31 0.10
C GLY A 143 12.40 11.05 -0.23
N ASN A 144 12.30 10.66 -1.51
CA ASN A 144 11.51 9.50 -1.90
C ASN A 144 12.28 8.18 -1.67
N LEU A 145 11.64 7.23 -1.03
CA LEU A 145 12.17 5.88 -0.83
C LEU A 145 11.47 4.85 -1.73
N LEU A 146 10.18 5.06 -1.96
CA LEU A 146 9.34 4.24 -2.83
C LEU A 146 8.19 5.08 -3.35
N PHE A 147 7.84 4.92 -4.62
CA PHE A 147 6.62 5.45 -5.20
C PHE A 147 6.14 4.52 -6.31
N ASP A 148 5.04 3.82 -6.05
CA ASP A 148 4.45 2.87 -6.97
C ASP A 148 2.97 3.15 -7.18
N LEU A 149 2.51 3.01 -8.43
CA LEU A 149 1.10 3.00 -8.79
C LEU A 149 0.70 1.58 -9.22
N TYR A 150 -0.50 1.19 -8.83
CA TYR A 150 -1.11 -0.07 -9.22
C TYR A 150 -2.51 0.14 -9.77
N THR A 151 -2.91 -0.74 -10.69
CA THR A 151 -4.32 -0.94 -11.05
C THR A 151 -4.88 -2.12 -10.26
N VAL A 152 -6.17 -2.09 -9.93
CA VAL A 152 -6.84 -3.19 -9.24
C VAL A 152 -7.35 -4.21 -10.27
N GLN A 153 -7.17 -5.51 -9.99
CA GLN A 153 -7.72 -6.58 -10.83
C GLN A 153 -9.24 -6.58 -10.70
N ASP A 154 -9.91 -6.76 -11.84
CA ASP A 154 -11.37 -6.80 -11.94
C ASP A 154 -12.09 -5.51 -11.49
N ASP A 155 -11.34 -4.41 -11.32
CA ASP A 155 -11.89 -3.08 -11.01
C ASP A 155 -11.10 -2.00 -11.77
N ASP A 156 -11.65 -1.59 -12.90
CA ASP A 156 -11.05 -0.58 -13.76
C ASP A 156 -11.14 0.86 -13.21
N ASN A 157 -11.94 1.06 -12.18
CA ASN A 157 -12.20 2.37 -11.61
C ASN A 157 -11.48 2.64 -10.28
N THR A 158 -10.64 1.72 -9.81
CA THR A 158 -9.81 1.94 -8.62
C THR A 158 -8.33 1.93 -8.96
N LEU A 159 -7.61 2.91 -8.44
CA LEU A 159 -6.14 2.99 -8.49
C LEU A 159 -5.58 2.97 -7.07
N VAL A 160 -4.34 2.50 -6.94
CA VAL A 160 -3.63 2.46 -5.67
C VAL A 160 -2.25 3.07 -5.83
N VAL A 161 -1.96 4.08 -5.03
CA VAL A 161 -0.60 4.59 -4.83
C VAL A 161 -0.07 4.05 -3.51
N TYR A 162 1.16 3.55 -3.53
CA TYR A 162 1.91 3.09 -2.36
C TYR A 162 3.26 3.77 -2.36
N GLU A 163 3.52 4.53 -1.28
CA GLU A 163 4.69 5.39 -1.24
C GLU A 163 5.32 5.47 0.15
N HIS A 164 6.65 5.64 0.17
CA HIS A 164 7.45 5.86 1.36
C HIS A 164 8.38 7.05 1.16
N TRP A 165 8.48 7.85 2.19
CA TRP A 165 9.31 9.07 2.21
C TRP A 165 10.17 9.08 3.46
N ARG A 166 11.32 9.75 3.41
CA ARG A 166 12.21 9.88 4.57
C ARG A 166 11.58 10.64 5.71
N LYS A 167 10.67 11.58 5.39
CA LYS A 167 9.89 12.38 6.37
C LYS A 167 8.67 13.00 5.71
N GLU A 168 7.71 13.38 6.52
CA GLU A 168 6.44 13.99 6.08
C GLU A 168 6.64 15.26 5.25
N SER A 169 7.60 16.14 5.64
CA SER A 169 7.85 17.40 4.92
C SER A 169 8.39 17.19 3.49
N ASP A 170 8.98 16.04 3.17
CA ASP A 170 9.38 15.73 1.79
C ASP A 170 8.17 15.62 0.86
N VAL A 171 7.02 15.20 1.39
CA VAL A 171 5.75 15.15 0.65
C VAL A 171 5.17 16.54 0.49
N TRP A 172 4.90 17.22 1.63
CA TRP A 172 4.10 18.44 1.62
C TRP A 172 4.87 19.67 1.13
N ASP A 173 6.14 19.81 1.52
CA ASP A 173 6.93 21.00 1.23
C ASP A 173 7.73 20.88 -0.08
N ILE A 174 8.03 19.65 -0.53
CA ILE A 174 8.86 19.43 -1.70
C ILE A 174 8.08 18.78 -2.84
N HIS A 175 7.58 17.55 -2.65
CA HIS A 175 6.96 16.76 -3.71
C HIS A 175 5.74 17.44 -4.33
N PHE A 176 4.76 17.87 -3.53
CA PHE A 176 3.55 18.53 -4.04
C PHE A 176 3.81 19.90 -4.67
N ASN A 177 5.00 20.47 -4.48
CA ASN A 177 5.42 21.70 -5.14
C ASN A 177 6.11 21.46 -6.49
N GLN A 178 6.40 20.22 -6.85
CA GLN A 178 7.00 19.87 -8.14
C GLN A 178 6.02 20.10 -9.30
N PRO A 179 6.51 20.53 -10.47
CA PRO A 179 5.65 20.78 -11.64
C PRO A 179 4.81 19.57 -12.06
N TYR A 180 5.43 18.39 -12.09
CA TYR A 180 4.74 17.13 -12.48
C TYR A 180 3.70 16.70 -11.44
N ALA A 181 3.95 16.93 -10.15
CA ALA A 181 2.99 16.64 -9.10
C ALA A 181 1.76 17.57 -9.19
N LYS A 182 1.97 18.85 -9.50
CA LYS A 182 0.86 19.80 -9.75
C LYS A 182 0.01 19.43 -10.96
N ILE A 183 0.63 18.94 -12.04
CA ILE A 183 -0.11 18.45 -13.22
C ILE A 183 -0.96 17.23 -12.83
N THR A 184 -0.37 16.27 -12.12
CA THR A 184 -1.09 15.07 -11.64
C THR A 184 -2.24 15.48 -10.72
N GLY A 185 -2.00 16.37 -9.76
CA GLY A 185 -3.02 16.88 -8.84
C GLY A 185 -4.21 17.51 -9.56
N ALA A 186 -3.96 18.33 -10.58
CA ALA A 186 -5.03 18.96 -11.38
C ALA A 186 -5.91 17.94 -12.15
N ILE A 187 -5.33 16.81 -12.57
CA ILE A 187 -6.10 15.71 -13.17
C ILE A 187 -6.89 14.97 -12.08
N MET A 188 -6.26 14.70 -10.95
CA MET A 188 -6.86 13.96 -9.84
C MET A 188 -8.06 14.72 -9.23
N GLU A 189 -8.03 16.05 -9.15
CA GLU A 189 -9.15 16.87 -8.70
C GLU A 189 -10.44 16.63 -9.51
N GLN A 190 -10.30 16.26 -10.78
CA GLN A 190 -11.42 15.96 -11.67
C GLN A 190 -11.74 14.48 -11.75
N ALA A 191 -10.73 13.63 -11.53
CA ALA A 191 -10.81 12.20 -11.73
C ALA A 191 -11.34 11.45 -10.52
N VAL A 192 -10.97 11.87 -9.31
CA VAL A 192 -11.31 11.13 -8.08
C VAL A 192 -12.78 11.33 -7.74
N VAL A 193 -13.45 10.21 -7.44
CA VAL A 193 -14.86 10.24 -7.03
C VAL A 193 -14.95 10.58 -5.54
N GLY A 194 -15.53 11.73 -5.23
CA GLY A 194 -15.70 12.19 -3.86
C GLY A 194 -14.51 12.98 -3.30
N ASP A 195 -14.40 13.02 -1.97
CA ASP A 195 -13.30 13.73 -1.31
C ASP A 195 -12.02 12.88 -1.32
N MET A 196 -10.98 13.40 -1.94
CA MET A 196 -9.68 12.73 -2.09
C MET A 196 -9.05 12.38 -0.74
N GLN A 197 -9.22 13.22 0.28
CA GLN A 197 -8.59 13.03 1.60
C GLN A 197 -9.09 11.77 2.31
N GLN A 198 -10.33 11.35 2.08
CA GLN A 198 -10.89 10.15 2.72
C GLN A 198 -10.22 8.85 2.26
N TYR A 199 -9.48 8.86 1.17
CA TYR A 199 -8.83 7.70 0.58
C TYR A 199 -7.34 7.60 0.91
N MET A 200 -6.77 8.65 1.53
CA MET A 200 -5.38 8.68 1.97
C MET A 200 -5.25 8.09 3.36
N HIS A 201 -4.41 7.08 3.48
CA HIS A 201 -4.05 6.45 4.74
C HIS A 201 -2.58 6.70 5.02
N PHE A 202 -2.30 7.50 6.04
CA PHE A 202 -0.95 7.69 6.57
C PHE A 202 -0.67 6.58 7.57
N VAL A 203 0.37 5.81 7.33
CA VAL A 203 0.59 4.57 8.06
C VAL A 203 2.01 4.45 8.59
N SER A 204 2.16 3.74 9.71
CA SER A 204 3.46 3.37 10.26
C SER A 204 3.68 1.87 10.12
N GLU A 205 4.88 1.49 9.64
CA GLU A 205 5.24 0.07 9.53
C GLU A 205 5.39 -0.56 10.92
N ILE A 206 4.83 -1.75 11.05
CA ILE A 206 4.95 -2.57 12.26
C ILE A 206 6.16 -3.47 12.11
N ASN A 207 7.26 -3.14 12.78
CA ASN A 207 8.52 -3.88 12.66
C ASN A 207 8.63 -5.03 13.65
N GLU A 208 8.13 -4.90 14.87
CA GLU A 208 8.03 -5.98 15.90
C GLU A 208 7.14 -5.54 17.08
#